data_3e9301c47cf36cab6a29198265477ce1
#
_entry.id   3e9301c47cf36cab6a29198265477ce1
#
_cell.length_a   1.000
_cell.length_b   1.000
_cell.length_c   1.000
_cell.angle_alpha   90.00
_cell.angle_beta   90.00
_cell.angle_gamma   90.00
#
_symmetry.space_group_name_H-M   'P 1'
#
loop_
_entity.id
_entity.type
_entity.pdbx_description
1 polymer ?
#
loop_
_entity_poly.entity_id
_entity_poly.type
_entity_poly.pdbx_seq_one_letter_code
_entity_poly.pdbx_strand_id
1 'polypeptide(L)'
;MKKVIFALAIVLPTIGLVGCDRVEPGNVGIKVNKLGDDKGVGEVVGVGRYWTGWNTEVYIFPTFKQMKTYDEPFSFQMSDGTTIGYHIGVAYKVDPSKVTTVFQTYRKGVDDITDTDLRQKIADALNRLASKMTTDKFIDGGKSELLDAALKDIQAEMTPIGIQVMSLSYVGKPEYPPTVIDSINAKVTANQKTLQREQEVKQREA
;
A
#
# COMPACT_ATOMS: atom_id res chain seq x y z
N MET A 1 -50.29 -9.44 -54.07
CA MET A 1 -50.40 -8.18 -53.39
C MET A 1 -50.37 -8.46 -51.90
N LYS A 2 -49.55 -7.80 -51.06
CA LYS A 2 -49.35 -7.94 -49.62
C LYS A 2 -48.27 -8.97 -49.19
N LYS A 3 -46.97 -8.67 -49.42
CA LYS A 3 -45.83 -9.27 -48.66
C LYS A 3 -44.54 -8.44 -48.81
N VAL A 4 -44.54 -7.13 -48.78
CA VAL A 4 -43.33 -6.29 -48.94
C VAL A 4 -43.28 -5.15 -47.87
N ILE A 5 -43.84 -5.35 -46.71
CA ILE A 5 -43.73 -4.34 -45.63
C ILE A 5 -43.42 -5.06 -44.34
N PHE A 6 -42.19 -5.56 -44.16
CA PHE A 6 -41.71 -5.90 -42.79
C PHE A 6 -40.19 -6.07 -42.69
N ALA A 7 -39.42 -5.34 -43.46
CA ALA A 7 -37.97 -5.38 -43.41
C ALA A 7 -37.33 -4.04 -43.12
N LEU A 8 -38.02 -3.16 -42.39
CA LEU A 8 -37.52 -1.79 -42.13
C LEU A 8 -37.78 -1.42 -40.66
N ALA A 9 -37.19 -2.08 -39.70
CA ALA A 9 -37.21 -1.57 -38.33
C ALA A 9 -36.26 -2.33 -37.38
N ILE A 10 -35.00 -2.61 -37.71
CA ILE A 10 -33.98 -2.92 -36.71
C ILE A 10 -32.65 -2.34 -37.19
N VAL A 11 -32.60 -1.04 -37.35
CA VAL A 11 -31.35 -0.29 -37.13
C VAL A 11 -31.49 0.28 -35.74
N LEU A 12 -31.25 -0.56 -34.73
CA LEU A 12 -30.92 -0.05 -33.40
C LEU A 12 -29.65 0.77 -33.60
N PRO A 13 -29.66 2.07 -33.23
CA PRO A 13 -28.42 2.80 -33.09
C PRO A 13 -27.67 2.11 -31.95
N THR A 14 -26.63 1.37 -32.27
CA THR A 14 -25.55 1.08 -31.32
C THR A 14 -24.93 2.43 -31.00
N ILE A 15 -25.59 3.17 -30.12
CA ILE A 15 -24.97 4.31 -29.41
C ILE A 15 -23.83 3.68 -28.65
N GLY A 16 -22.63 3.74 -29.25
CA GLY A 16 -21.41 3.27 -28.64
C GLY A 16 -21.36 3.87 -27.23
N LEU A 17 -21.17 3.03 -26.25
CA LEU A 17 -20.90 3.42 -24.86
C LEU A 17 -19.59 4.23 -24.87
N VAL A 18 -19.75 5.51 -25.12
CA VAL A 18 -18.64 6.44 -25.08
C VAL A 18 -18.48 6.81 -23.62
N GLY A 19 -17.44 6.28 -22.99
CA GLY A 19 -17.09 6.60 -21.63
C GLY A 19 -16.58 8.02 -21.50
N CYS A 20 -16.96 8.68 -20.43
CA CYS A 20 -16.35 9.93 -19.97
C CYS A 20 -15.66 9.63 -18.64
N ASP A 21 -14.34 9.70 -18.61
CA ASP A 21 -13.60 9.63 -17.37
C ASP A 21 -13.54 11.00 -16.71
N ARG A 22 -13.63 11.01 -15.39
CA ARG A 22 -13.59 12.23 -14.59
C ARG A 22 -12.38 12.20 -13.65
N VAL A 23 -11.53 13.21 -13.79
CA VAL A 23 -10.46 13.48 -12.83
C VAL A 23 -10.97 14.47 -11.79
N GLU A 24 -11.10 14.02 -10.57
CA GLU A 24 -11.59 14.84 -9.45
C GLU A 24 -10.48 15.71 -8.85
N PRO A 25 -10.83 16.79 -8.11
CA PRO A 25 -9.87 17.61 -7.38
C PRO A 25 -8.98 16.75 -6.46
N GLY A 26 -7.68 17.04 -6.45
CA GLY A 26 -6.68 16.24 -5.71
C GLY A 26 -6.11 15.05 -6.49
N ASN A 27 -6.58 14.83 -7.72
CA ASN A 27 -6.05 13.78 -8.59
C ASN A 27 -5.43 14.39 -9.86
N VAL A 28 -4.53 13.63 -10.45
CA VAL A 28 -3.98 13.88 -11.78
C VAL A 28 -4.21 12.63 -12.63
N GLY A 29 -4.64 12.83 -13.88
CA GLY A 29 -4.85 11.74 -14.82
C GLY A 29 -3.72 11.62 -15.83
N ILE A 30 -3.50 10.41 -16.33
CA ILE A 30 -2.70 10.15 -17.53
C ILE A 30 -3.60 9.55 -18.59
N LYS A 31 -3.67 10.21 -19.73
CA LYS A 31 -4.37 9.72 -20.90
C LYS A 31 -3.47 8.78 -21.67
N VAL A 32 -3.95 7.57 -21.92
CA VAL A 32 -3.21 6.51 -22.61
C VAL A 32 -3.98 6.05 -23.83
N ASN A 33 -3.33 6.10 -24.99
CA ASN A 33 -3.89 5.54 -26.21
C ASN A 33 -3.43 4.08 -26.34
N LYS A 34 -4.39 3.17 -26.50
CA LYS A 34 -4.15 1.72 -26.56
C LYS A 34 -3.63 1.26 -27.93
N LEU A 35 -4.14 1.88 -28.99
CA LEU A 35 -3.90 1.47 -30.37
C LEU A 35 -3.60 2.68 -31.25
N GLY A 36 -3.00 2.42 -32.42
CA GLY A 36 -2.71 3.42 -33.45
C GLY A 36 -1.26 3.90 -33.42
N ASP A 37 -0.94 4.88 -34.25
CA ASP A 37 0.39 5.46 -34.37
C ASP A 37 0.78 6.25 -33.11
N ASP A 38 -0.21 6.82 -32.39
CA ASP A 38 -0.06 7.55 -31.15
C ASP A 38 -0.23 6.67 -29.89
N LYS A 39 -0.02 5.37 -30.01
CA LYS A 39 -0.12 4.44 -28.87
C LYS A 39 0.93 4.74 -27.80
N GLY A 40 0.49 4.73 -26.56
CA GLY A 40 1.38 4.93 -25.42
C GLY A 40 0.89 6.01 -24.47
N VAL A 41 1.80 6.49 -23.64
CA VAL A 41 1.52 7.57 -22.70
C VAL A 41 1.33 8.86 -23.45
N GLY A 42 0.11 9.38 -23.41
CA GLY A 42 -0.23 10.65 -23.99
C GLY A 42 -0.02 11.81 -23.00
N GLU A 43 -1.05 12.59 -22.78
CA GLU A 43 -1.05 13.82 -22.03
C GLU A 43 -1.34 13.57 -20.54
N VAL A 44 -0.65 14.34 -19.66
CA VAL A 44 -1.04 14.48 -18.25
C VAL A 44 -2.20 15.44 -18.17
N VAL A 45 -3.32 14.99 -17.60
CA VAL A 45 -4.56 15.74 -17.53
C VAL A 45 -4.92 16.10 -16.10
N GLY A 46 -5.30 17.36 -15.90
CA GLY A 46 -5.73 17.88 -14.60
C GLY A 46 -7.19 17.57 -14.31
N VAL A 47 -7.75 18.31 -13.35
CA VAL A 47 -9.16 18.18 -12.95
C VAL A 47 -10.09 18.51 -14.13
N GLY A 48 -11.03 17.60 -14.41
CA GLY A 48 -11.98 17.78 -15.51
C GLY A 48 -12.67 16.48 -15.93
N ARG A 49 -13.48 16.61 -16.98
CA ARG A 49 -14.08 15.46 -17.67
C ARG A 49 -13.38 15.29 -19.00
N TYR A 50 -12.98 14.05 -19.28
CA TYR A 50 -12.24 13.68 -20.48
C TYR A 50 -13.03 12.66 -21.26
N TRP A 51 -13.17 12.93 -22.54
CA TRP A 51 -13.81 11.99 -23.44
C TRP A 51 -12.87 10.83 -23.71
N THR A 52 -13.28 9.65 -23.27
CA THR A 52 -12.55 8.41 -23.49
C THR A 52 -13.33 7.54 -24.47
N GLY A 53 -12.84 7.48 -25.69
CA GLY A 53 -13.37 6.55 -26.69
C GLY A 53 -12.86 5.13 -26.41
N TRP A 54 -13.19 4.20 -27.31
CA TRP A 54 -12.76 2.80 -27.22
C TRP A 54 -11.22 2.61 -27.21
N ASN A 55 -10.46 3.59 -27.66
CA ASN A 55 -8.99 3.54 -27.79
C ASN A 55 -8.23 4.28 -26.67
N THR A 56 -8.92 5.00 -25.81
CA THR A 56 -8.30 5.87 -24.81
C THR A 56 -8.75 5.48 -23.42
N GLU A 57 -7.83 5.47 -22.48
CA GLU A 57 -8.06 5.22 -21.06
C GLU A 57 -7.37 6.30 -20.23
N VAL A 58 -8.00 6.74 -19.14
CA VAL A 58 -7.41 7.69 -18.20
C VAL A 58 -7.09 6.96 -16.89
N TYR A 59 -5.80 6.87 -16.56
CA TYR A 59 -5.34 6.38 -15.28
C TYR A 59 -5.29 7.54 -14.28
N ILE A 60 -5.92 7.37 -13.12
CA ILE A 60 -6.05 8.42 -12.10
C ILE A 60 -5.06 8.15 -10.98
N PHE A 61 -4.33 9.20 -10.59
CA PHE A 61 -3.33 9.16 -9.52
C PHE A 61 -3.64 10.20 -8.46
N PRO A 62 -3.88 9.81 -7.20
CA PRO A 62 -4.13 10.73 -6.10
C PRO A 62 -2.84 11.46 -5.70
N THR A 63 -2.91 12.79 -5.67
CA THR A 63 -1.78 13.64 -5.28
C THR A 63 -1.86 14.12 -3.82
N PHE A 64 -2.94 13.75 -3.13
CA PHE A 64 -3.13 13.96 -1.71
C PHE A 64 -2.83 12.70 -0.92
N LYS A 65 -2.70 12.83 0.40
CA LYS A 65 -2.38 11.71 1.30
C LYS A 65 -3.46 10.63 1.22
N GLN A 66 -3.04 9.44 0.84
CA GLN A 66 -3.83 8.21 0.89
C GLN A 66 -3.37 7.35 2.05
N MET A 67 -4.29 6.58 2.62
CA MET A 67 -3.97 5.55 3.59
C MET A 67 -4.49 4.21 3.10
N LYS A 68 -3.65 3.20 3.15
CA LYS A 68 -4.01 1.83 2.81
C LYS A 68 -3.57 0.90 3.93
N THR A 69 -4.48 0.05 4.35
CA THR A 69 -4.19 -1.07 5.25
C THR A 69 -4.33 -2.36 4.45
N TYR A 70 -3.38 -3.28 4.63
CA TYR A 70 -3.42 -4.57 3.97
C TYR A 70 -4.16 -5.58 4.85
N ASP A 71 -5.10 -6.31 4.25
CA ASP A 71 -5.94 -7.30 4.96
C ASP A 71 -5.13 -8.51 5.43
N GLU A 72 -4.12 -8.91 4.64
CA GLU A 72 -3.23 -9.99 5.01
C GLU A 72 -2.03 -9.46 5.80
N PRO A 73 -1.61 -10.14 6.88
CA PRO A 73 -0.43 -9.76 7.64
C PRO A 73 0.86 -9.93 6.83
N PHE A 74 1.82 -9.07 7.10
CA PHE A 74 3.19 -9.25 6.64
C PHE A 74 3.89 -10.20 7.60
N SER A 75 4.34 -11.33 7.07
CA SER A 75 5.15 -12.30 7.83
C SER A 75 6.63 -12.05 7.55
N PHE A 76 7.42 -11.87 8.60
CA PHE A 76 8.86 -11.67 8.51
C PHE A 76 9.58 -12.50 9.58
N GLN A 77 10.77 -13.00 9.22
CA GLN A 77 11.56 -13.85 10.07
C GLN A 77 12.66 -13.07 10.77
N MET A 78 12.74 -13.25 12.09
CA MET A 78 13.77 -12.67 12.94
C MET A 78 15.09 -13.45 12.84
N SER A 79 16.19 -12.88 13.34
CA SER A 79 17.52 -13.53 13.32
C SER A 79 17.60 -14.84 14.09
N ASP A 80 16.74 -15.03 15.06
CA ASP A 80 16.62 -16.25 15.87
C ASP A 80 15.68 -17.31 15.26
N GLY A 81 15.23 -17.10 14.03
CA GLY A 81 14.35 -18.02 13.30
C GLY A 81 12.87 -17.88 13.62
N THR A 82 12.48 -17.01 14.53
CA THR A 82 11.07 -16.74 14.86
C THR A 82 10.38 -15.99 13.73
N THR A 83 9.21 -16.45 13.32
CA THR A 83 8.37 -15.73 12.34
C THR A 83 7.29 -14.95 13.08
N ILE A 84 7.17 -13.66 12.76
CA ILE A 84 6.18 -12.74 13.33
C ILE A 84 5.30 -12.23 12.19
N GLY A 85 3.98 -12.22 12.41
CA GLY A 85 2.99 -11.62 11.51
C GLY A 85 2.50 -10.28 12.06
N TYR A 86 2.36 -9.28 11.18
CA TYR A 86 1.78 -7.99 11.55
C TYR A 86 1.06 -7.34 10.38
N HIS A 87 -0.13 -6.79 10.63
CA HIS A 87 -0.78 -5.95 9.65
C HIS A 87 -0.11 -4.58 9.61
N ILE A 88 0.13 -4.06 8.42
CA ILE A 88 0.79 -2.78 8.21
C ILE A 88 -0.11 -1.86 7.40
N GLY A 89 -0.27 -0.65 7.90
CA GLY A 89 -0.86 0.46 7.17
C GLY A 89 0.23 1.33 6.56
N VAL A 90 0.01 1.81 5.36
CA VAL A 90 0.89 2.72 4.65
C VAL A 90 0.17 4.01 4.31
N ALA A 91 0.82 5.16 4.59
CA ALA A 91 0.38 6.44 4.09
C ALA A 91 1.29 6.87 2.93
N TYR A 92 0.70 7.22 1.81
CA TYR A 92 1.43 7.60 0.61
C TYR A 92 0.70 8.70 -0.17
N LYS A 93 1.38 9.30 -1.11
CA LYS A 93 0.83 10.16 -2.16
C LYS A 93 1.67 10.05 -3.42
N VAL A 94 1.10 10.41 -4.55
CA VAL A 94 1.84 10.50 -5.81
C VAL A 94 2.28 11.93 -6.06
N ASP A 95 3.52 12.11 -6.51
CA ASP A 95 4.05 13.40 -6.93
C ASP A 95 3.45 13.76 -8.29
N PRO A 96 2.66 14.85 -8.39
CA PRO A 96 2.01 15.23 -9.63
C PRO A 96 2.99 15.48 -10.78
N SER A 97 4.22 15.91 -10.48
CA SER A 97 5.25 16.16 -11.50
C SER A 97 5.86 14.87 -12.08
N LYS A 98 5.69 13.74 -11.39
CA LYS A 98 6.29 12.45 -11.74
C LYS A 98 5.26 11.38 -12.15
N VAL A 99 3.99 11.75 -12.28
CA VAL A 99 2.90 10.80 -12.62
C VAL A 99 3.21 10.03 -13.92
N THR A 100 3.79 10.70 -14.91
CA THR A 100 4.23 10.05 -16.16
C THR A 100 5.29 8.98 -15.88
N THR A 101 6.27 9.26 -15.04
CA THR A 101 7.32 8.30 -14.65
C THR A 101 6.72 7.11 -13.91
N VAL A 102 5.79 7.34 -12.98
CA VAL A 102 5.06 6.27 -12.28
C VAL A 102 4.38 5.35 -13.28
N PHE A 103 3.60 5.92 -14.20
CA PHE A 103 2.90 5.12 -15.19
C PHE A 103 3.85 4.41 -16.16
N GLN A 104 4.91 5.05 -16.62
CA GLN A 104 5.90 4.40 -17.50
C GLN A 104 6.61 3.23 -16.82
N THR A 105 6.86 3.33 -15.51
CA THR A 105 7.51 2.27 -14.73
C THR A 105 6.61 1.08 -14.50
N TYR A 106 5.37 1.33 -14.09
CA TYR A 106 4.48 0.24 -13.65
C TYR A 106 3.42 -0.17 -14.67
N ARG A 107 3.01 0.72 -15.55
CA ARG A 107 1.95 0.50 -16.55
C ARG A 107 0.62 0.05 -15.95
N LYS A 108 0.31 0.51 -14.73
CA LYS A 108 -0.85 0.15 -13.92
C LYS A 108 -1.43 1.37 -13.23
N GLY A 109 -2.66 1.24 -12.73
CA GLY A 109 -3.27 2.21 -11.83
C GLY A 109 -2.62 2.18 -10.44
N VAL A 110 -2.87 3.22 -9.64
CA VAL A 110 -2.25 3.35 -8.31
C VAL A 110 -2.66 2.23 -7.35
N ASP A 111 -3.89 1.75 -7.44
CA ASP A 111 -4.37 0.67 -6.58
C ASP A 111 -3.60 -0.62 -6.84
N ASP A 112 -3.42 -1.00 -8.11
CA ASP A 112 -2.63 -2.16 -8.48
C ASP A 112 -1.16 -2.04 -8.06
N ILE A 113 -0.57 -0.83 -8.18
CA ILE A 113 0.81 -0.56 -7.74
C ILE A 113 0.92 -0.74 -6.24
N THR A 114 -0.04 -0.23 -5.47
CA THR A 114 -0.01 -0.34 -4.00
C THR A 114 -0.30 -1.75 -3.53
N ASP A 115 -1.18 -2.49 -4.20
CA ASP A 115 -1.55 -3.85 -3.83
C ASP A 115 -0.48 -4.90 -4.18
N THR A 116 0.30 -4.64 -5.21
CA THR A 116 1.35 -5.57 -5.65
C THR A 116 2.74 -5.04 -5.35
N ASP A 117 3.17 -3.99 -6.04
CA ASP A 117 4.57 -3.55 -6.03
C ASP A 117 4.97 -2.93 -4.69
N LEU A 118 4.16 -2.01 -4.14
CA LEU A 118 4.45 -1.39 -2.85
C LEU A 118 4.37 -2.42 -1.71
N ARG A 119 3.38 -3.32 -1.75
CA ARG A 119 3.26 -4.41 -0.79
C ARG A 119 4.51 -5.29 -0.79
N GLN A 120 4.98 -5.68 -1.97
CA GLN A 120 6.20 -6.49 -2.11
C GLN A 120 7.42 -5.76 -1.56
N LYS A 121 7.59 -4.47 -1.86
CA LYS A 121 8.68 -3.65 -1.33
C LYS A 121 8.67 -3.55 0.19
N ILE A 122 7.50 -3.40 0.78
CA ILE A 122 7.34 -3.41 2.24
C ILE A 122 7.76 -4.77 2.81
N ALA A 123 7.29 -5.87 2.23
CA ALA A 123 7.63 -7.22 2.67
C ALA A 123 9.14 -7.49 2.59
N ASP A 124 9.79 -7.11 1.49
CA ASP A 124 11.23 -7.29 1.27
C ASP A 124 12.05 -6.46 2.27
N ALA A 125 11.69 -5.21 2.51
CA ALA A 125 12.35 -4.34 3.48
C ALA A 125 12.23 -4.91 4.90
N LEU A 126 11.03 -5.34 5.31
CA LEU A 126 10.80 -5.94 6.62
C LEU A 126 11.60 -7.22 6.81
N ASN A 127 11.58 -8.14 5.85
CA ASN A 127 12.34 -9.39 5.94
C ASN A 127 13.85 -9.15 6.04
N ARG A 128 14.38 -8.25 5.22
CA ARG A 128 15.81 -7.90 5.22
C ARG A 128 16.27 -7.26 6.53
N LEU A 129 15.43 -6.45 7.14
CA LEU A 129 15.76 -5.75 8.38
C LEU A 129 15.49 -6.63 9.62
N ALA A 130 14.37 -7.37 9.63
CA ALA A 130 14.02 -8.28 10.71
C ALA A 130 15.05 -9.41 10.89
N SER A 131 15.64 -9.92 9.81
CA SER A 131 16.69 -10.94 9.86
C SER A 131 17.96 -10.51 10.61
N LYS A 132 18.11 -9.20 10.88
CA LYS A 132 19.24 -8.63 11.65
C LYS A 132 18.89 -8.35 13.11
N MET A 133 17.66 -8.60 13.53
CA MET A 133 17.13 -8.28 14.86
C MET A 133 16.60 -9.55 15.53
N THR A 134 16.88 -9.73 16.81
CA THR A 134 16.31 -10.83 17.59
C THR A 134 14.88 -10.53 18.01
N THR A 135 14.08 -11.57 18.25
CA THR A 135 12.70 -11.43 18.75
C THR A 135 12.64 -10.65 20.07
N ASP A 136 13.57 -10.89 20.97
CA ASP A 136 13.65 -10.14 22.24
C ASP A 136 13.84 -8.63 22.02
N LYS A 137 14.81 -8.25 21.16
CA LYS A 137 15.04 -6.85 20.83
C LYS A 137 13.80 -6.21 20.18
N PHE A 138 13.13 -6.94 19.30
CA PHE A 138 11.90 -6.47 18.64
C PHE A 138 10.79 -6.18 19.67
N ILE A 139 10.57 -7.08 20.63
CA ILE A 139 9.56 -6.93 21.68
C ILE A 139 9.91 -5.78 22.64
N ASP A 140 11.17 -5.65 23.01
CA ASP A 140 11.68 -4.69 24.00
C ASP A 140 11.86 -3.26 23.43
N GLY A 141 11.18 -2.94 22.31
CA GLY A 141 11.16 -1.58 21.73
C GLY A 141 11.68 -1.46 20.31
N GLY A 142 12.26 -2.53 19.74
CA GLY A 142 12.79 -2.53 18.38
C GLY A 142 11.74 -2.43 17.26
N LYS A 143 10.45 -2.49 17.60
CA LYS A 143 9.35 -2.38 16.63
C LYS A 143 9.39 -1.08 15.82
N SER A 144 9.57 0.05 16.52
CA SER A 144 9.66 1.36 15.87
C SER A 144 10.92 1.47 15.01
N GLU A 145 12.06 0.99 15.54
CA GLU A 145 13.34 0.98 14.80
C GLU A 145 13.23 0.22 13.48
N LEU A 146 12.59 -0.96 13.50
CA LEU A 146 12.36 -1.77 12.31
C LEU A 146 11.51 -1.04 11.28
N LEU A 147 10.41 -0.44 11.74
CA LEU A 147 9.46 0.25 10.85
C LEU A 147 10.07 1.52 10.24
N ASP A 148 10.81 2.30 11.03
CA ASP A 148 11.49 3.51 10.56
C ASP A 148 12.60 3.19 9.56
N ALA A 149 13.34 2.11 9.80
CA ALA A 149 14.35 1.65 8.86
C ALA A 149 13.71 1.15 7.54
N ALA A 150 12.62 0.38 7.63
CA ALA A 150 11.88 -0.07 6.46
C ALA A 150 11.31 1.11 5.66
N LEU A 151 10.76 2.11 6.35
CA LEU A 151 10.26 3.33 5.70
C LEU A 151 11.36 4.05 4.90
N LYS A 152 12.56 4.21 5.48
CA LYS A 152 13.70 4.84 4.77
C LYS A 152 14.11 4.08 3.53
N ASP A 153 14.16 2.76 3.60
CA ASP A 153 14.52 1.91 2.48
C ASP A 153 13.49 2.03 1.35
N ILE A 154 12.21 1.99 1.68
CA ILE A 154 11.11 2.13 0.71
C ILE A 154 11.10 3.54 0.11
N GLN A 155 11.32 4.58 0.92
CA GLN A 155 11.40 5.95 0.43
C GLN A 155 12.55 6.13 -0.56
N ALA A 156 13.70 5.53 -0.32
CA ALA A 156 14.86 5.60 -1.22
C ALA A 156 14.55 4.98 -2.60
N GLU A 157 13.72 3.94 -2.65
CA GLU A 157 13.35 3.27 -3.90
C GLU A 157 12.15 3.93 -4.62
N MET A 158 11.13 4.35 -3.87
CA MET A 158 9.85 4.78 -4.45
C MET A 158 9.80 6.28 -4.75
N THR A 159 10.47 7.13 -3.97
CA THR A 159 10.47 8.59 -4.17
C THR A 159 11.06 9.03 -5.52
N PRO A 160 12.16 8.43 -6.02
CA PRO A 160 12.68 8.77 -7.35
C PRO A 160 11.67 8.49 -8.47
N ILE A 161 10.86 7.45 -8.34
CA ILE A 161 9.83 7.07 -9.31
C ILE A 161 8.65 8.05 -9.26
N GLY A 162 8.33 8.59 -8.06
CA GLY A 162 7.22 9.55 -7.86
C GLY A 162 6.17 9.11 -6.86
N ILE A 163 6.40 8.00 -6.15
CA ILE A 163 5.52 7.55 -5.06
C ILE A 163 6.18 7.93 -3.74
N GLN A 164 5.60 8.90 -3.04
CA GLN A 164 6.10 9.38 -1.76
C GLN A 164 5.42 8.60 -0.63
N VAL A 165 6.12 7.65 -0.03
CA VAL A 165 5.67 6.95 1.17
C VAL A 165 5.95 7.82 2.39
N MET A 166 4.90 8.23 3.09
CA MET A 166 4.98 9.19 4.20
C MET A 166 5.19 8.54 5.56
N SER A 167 4.51 7.42 5.79
CA SER A 167 4.63 6.65 7.02
C SER A 167 4.20 5.20 6.82
N LEU A 168 4.80 4.34 7.63
CA LEU A 168 4.32 2.98 7.88
C LEU A 168 3.81 2.93 9.33
N SER A 169 2.82 2.10 9.59
CA SER A 169 2.27 1.90 10.92
C SER A 169 1.84 0.45 11.13
N TYR A 170 2.06 -0.07 12.33
CA TYR A 170 1.47 -1.34 12.71
C TYR A 170 -0.02 -1.16 12.99
N VAL A 171 -0.83 -2.10 12.51
CA VAL A 171 -2.28 -2.10 12.69
C VAL A 171 -2.69 -3.36 13.43
N GLY A 172 -3.48 -3.20 14.48
CA GLY A 172 -3.98 -4.33 15.25
C GLY A 172 -2.93 -4.98 16.17
N LYS A 173 -3.07 -6.29 16.36
CA LYS A 173 -2.22 -7.08 17.25
C LYS A 173 -1.19 -7.88 16.42
N PRO A 174 0.02 -8.09 16.95
CA PRO A 174 0.97 -8.99 16.33
C PRO A 174 0.52 -10.45 16.41
N GLU A 175 0.85 -11.20 15.40
CA GLU A 175 0.70 -12.65 15.36
C GLU A 175 2.03 -13.28 15.78
N TYR A 176 2.10 -13.73 17.03
CA TYR A 176 3.26 -14.42 17.57
C TYR A 176 3.07 -15.93 17.61
N PRO A 177 4.13 -16.74 17.40
CA PRO A 177 4.09 -18.16 17.72
C PRO A 177 3.76 -18.37 19.21
N PRO A 178 3.11 -19.48 19.59
CA PRO A 178 2.74 -19.77 20.98
C PRO A 178 3.95 -19.73 21.95
N THR A 179 5.09 -20.23 21.54
CA THR A 179 6.33 -20.21 22.33
C THR A 179 6.80 -18.80 22.68
N VAL A 180 6.59 -17.85 21.80
CA VAL A 180 6.92 -16.42 22.04
C VAL A 180 5.93 -15.82 23.03
N ILE A 181 4.65 -16.14 22.90
CA ILE A 181 3.59 -15.68 23.82
C ILE A 181 3.91 -16.17 25.25
N ASP A 182 4.30 -17.43 25.40
CA ASP A 182 4.67 -18.00 26.71
C ASP A 182 5.89 -17.29 27.30
N SER A 183 6.88 -16.98 26.47
CA SER A 183 8.08 -16.24 26.89
C SER A 183 7.76 -14.82 27.33
N ILE A 184 6.87 -14.11 26.60
CA ILE A 184 6.39 -12.79 26.96
C ILE A 184 5.65 -12.83 28.31
N ASN A 185 4.75 -13.76 28.48
CA ASN A 185 3.98 -13.93 29.71
C ASN A 185 4.87 -14.24 30.91
N ALA A 186 5.90 -15.08 30.73
CA ALA A 186 6.90 -15.37 31.76
C ALA A 186 7.70 -14.12 32.16
N LYS A 187 8.17 -13.30 31.17
CA LYS A 187 8.87 -12.03 31.42
C LYS A 187 7.97 -11.05 32.17
N VAL A 188 6.72 -10.87 31.76
CA VAL A 188 5.75 -9.97 32.43
C VAL A 188 5.55 -10.40 33.88
N THR A 189 5.35 -11.71 34.13
CA THR A 189 5.16 -12.25 35.47
C THR A 189 6.40 -12.02 36.35
N ALA A 190 7.59 -12.24 35.81
CA ALA A 190 8.85 -12.01 36.53
C ALA A 190 9.02 -10.52 36.91
N ASN A 191 8.77 -9.62 35.96
CA ASN A 191 8.85 -8.17 36.21
C ASN A 191 7.84 -7.70 37.27
N GLN A 192 6.60 -8.22 37.22
CA GLN A 192 5.59 -7.90 38.23
C GLN A 192 6.02 -8.34 39.63
N LYS A 193 6.59 -9.54 39.78
CA LYS A 193 7.12 -10.02 41.06
C LYS A 193 8.27 -9.15 41.58
N THR A 194 9.14 -8.69 40.68
CA THR A 194 10.25 -7.80 41.05
C THR A 194 9.72 -6.46 41.55
N LEU A 195 8.78 -5.85 40.83
CA LEU A 195 8.14 -4.60 41.25
C LEU A 195 7.41 -4.72 42.60
N GLN A 196 6.72 -5.84 42.84
CA GLN A 196 6.06 -6.09 44.12
C GLN A 196 7.07 -6.16 45.25
N ARG A 197 8.18 -6.89 45.06
CA ARG A 197 9.25 -6.95 46.08
C ARG A 197 9.88 -5.59 46.39
N GLU A 198 10.13 -4.79 45.35
CA GLU A 198 10.65 -3.42 45.53
C GLU A 198 9.67 -2.52 46.32
N GLN A 199 8.37 -2.66 46.06
CA GLN A 199 7.35 -1.94 46.80
C GLN A 199 7.27 -2.41 48.26
N GLU A 200 7.35 -3.71 48.52
CA GLU A 200 7.39 -4.27 49.89
C GLU A 200 8.63 -3.81 50.66
N VAL A 201 9.78 -3.72 50.01
CA VAL A 201 11.01 -3.21 50.63
C VAL A 201 10.85 -1.75 51.01
N LYS A 202 10.37 -0.91 50.08
CA LYS A 202 10.09 0.52 50.33
C LYS A 202 9.09 0.76 51.48
N GLN A 203 8.06 -0.10 51.59
CA GLN A 203 7.09 -0.01 52.69
C GLN A 203 7.66 -0.41 54.05
N ARG A 204 8.72 -1.24 54.07
CA ARG A 204 9.39 -1.61 55.34
C ARG A 204 10.44 -0.59 55.80
N GLU A 205 10.94 0.22 54.87
CA GLU A 205 11.93 1.27 55.13
C GLU A 205 11.30 2.65 55.47
N ALA A 206 9.99 2.79 55.29
CA ALA A 206 9.21 4.00 55.58
C ALA A 206 8.49 3.89 56.93
#